data_dd48bf1eff6116ba7cc4607984c8e3a5
#
_entry.id   dd48bf1eff6116ba7cc4607984c8e3a5
#
_cell.length_a   1.000
_cell.length_b   1.000
_cell.length_c   1.000
_cell.angle_alpha   90.00
_cell.angle_beta   90.00
_cell.angle_gamma   90.00
#
_symmetry.space_group_name_H-M   'P 1'
#
loop_
_entity.id
_entity.type
_entity.pdbx_description
1 polymer ?
#
loop_
_entity_poly.entity_id
_entity_poly.type
_entity_poly.pdbx_seq_one_letter_code
_entity_poly.pdbx_strand_id
1 'polypeptide(L)'
;DLLEQEYQKYSISELELEIFKLKFIQFAENEKEHFKLGYKVIEQEEEHHKALNIQNHTIRLKGIIDRIDKLEDKHFIIDYKSGKVPSKSFQLAFYKALYDENAETKFYDLNQMQFVEEKAKSLDELKECLKDLLEQREEEIEFENDKDEYCPYKIIYKKDFR
;
A
#
# COMPACT_ATOMS: atom_id res chain seq x y z
N ASP A 1 -14.40 27.54 1.48
CA ASP A 1 -13.95 26.27 2.01
C ASP A 1 -13.26 25.48 0.90
N LEU A 2 -12.12 24.82 1.21
CA LEU A 2 -11.36 24.03 0.22
C LEU A 2 -12.20 22.89 -0.39
N LEU A 3 -13.04 22.24 0.40
CA LEU A 3 -13.95 21.19 -0.09
C LEU A 3 -14.98 21.71 -1.08
N GLU A 4 -15.50 22.92 -0.88
CA GLU A 4 -16.45 23.53 -1.82
C GLU A 4 -15.79 23.94 -3.14
N GLN A 5 -14.52 24.35 -3.09
CA GLN A 5 -13.74 24.62 -4.32
C GLN A 5 -13.50 23.35 -5.13
N GLU A 6 -13.09 22.24 -4.48
CA GLU A 6 -12.92 20.94 -5.14
C GLU A 6 -14.26 20.37 -5.61
N TYR A 7 -15.35 20.56 -4.87
CA TYR A 7 -16.70 20.19 -5.30
C TYR A 7 -17.07 20.78 -6.66
N GLN A 8 -16.82 22.08 -6.87
CA GLN A 8 -17.11 22.72 -8.16
C GLN A 8 -16.24 22.18 -9.30
N LYS A 9 -15.01 21.80 -9.00
CA LYS A 9 -14.05 21.28 -9.97
C LYS A 9 -14.39 19.88 -10.47
N TYR A 10 -14.89 19.00 -9.61
CA TYR A 10 -15.10 17.57 -9.92
C TYR A 10 -16.56 17.16 -10.11
N SER A 11 -17.50 18.11 -10.13
CA SER A 11 -18.95 17.85 -10.32
C SER A 11 -19.51 16.79 -9.35
N ILE A 12 -19.04 16.82 -8.09
CA ILE A 12 -19.52 15.95 -7.02
C ILE A 12 -20.96 16.33 -6.67
N SER A 13 -21.84 15.38 -6.38
CA SER A 13 -23.21 15.67 -5.95
C SER A 13 -23.25 16.26 -4.53
N GLU A 14 -24.30 17.01 -4.20
CA GLU A 14 -24.48 17.57 -2.85
C GLU A 14 -24.46 16.48 -1.77
N LEU A 15 -25.05 15.32 -2.06
CA LEU A 15 -25.06 14.19 -1.14
C LEU A 15 -23.63 13.64 -0.89
N GLU A 16 -22.85 13.50 -1.95
CA GLU A 16 -21.44 13.06 -1.84
C GLU A 16 -20.63 14.06 -1.04
N LEU A 17 -20.85 15.35 -1.26
CA LEU A 17 -20.18 16.42 -0.49
C LEU A 17 -20.50 16.30 1.01
N GLU A 18 -21.76 16.08 1.38
CA GLU A 18 -22.15 15.91 2.79
C GLU A 18 -21.55 14.63 3.39
N ILE A 19 -21.50 13.55 2.65
CA ILE A 19 -20.83 12.30 3.06
C ILE A 19 -19.34 12.58 3.31
N PHE A 20 -18.65 13.27 2.41
CA PHE A 20 -17.25 13.63 2.60
C PHE A 20 -17.04 14.52 3.85
N LYS A 21 -17.87 15.52 4.08
CA LYS A 21 -17.78 16.36 5.27
C LYS A 21 -17.88 15.53 6.55
N LEU A 22 -18.84 14.61 6.63
CA LEU A 22 -18.99 13.72 7.78
C LEU A 22 -17.77 12.82 7.98
N LYS A 23 -17.24 12.26 6.89
CA LYS A 23 -16.02 11.42 6.92
C LYS A 23 -14.81 12.22 7.38
N PHE A 24 -14.65 13.46 6.93
CA PHE A 24 -13.55 14.34 7.39
C PHE A 24 -13.63 14.66 8.87
N ILE A 25 -14.84 14.91 9.39
CA ILE A 25 -15.03 15.14 10.83
C ILE A 25 -14.59 13.90 11.61
N GLN A 26 -15.05 12.72 11.21
CA GLN A 26 -14.68 11.46 11.86
C GLN A 26 -13.17 11.20 11.76
N PHE A 27 -12.56 11.42 10.59
CA PHE A 27 -11.12 11.32 10.41
C PHE A 27 -10.37 12.25 11.36
N ALA A 28 -10.76 13.51 11.44
CA ALA A 28 -10.12 14.50 12.32
C ALA A 28 -10.25 14.14 13.82
N GLU A 29 -11.38 13.54 14.22
CA GLU A 29 -11.55 13.03 15.57
C GLU A 29 -10.63 11.85 15.85
N ASN A 30 -10.55 10.89 14.94
CA ASN A 30 -9.65 9.73 15.06
C ASN A 30 -8.18 10.16 15.11
N GLU A 31 -7.76 11.09 14.26
CA GLU A 31 -6.40 11.66 14.28
C GLU A 31 -6.10 12.38 15.59
N LYS A 32 -7.06 13.13 16.11
CA LYS A 32 -6.89 13.79 17.40
C LYS A 32 -6.65 12.80 18.54
N GLU A 33 -7.38 11.69 18.57
CA GLU A 33 -7.16 10.64 19.56
C GLU A 33 -5.82 9.94 19.33
N HIS A 34 -5.45 9.66 18.08
CA HIS A 34 -4.17 9.08 17.72
C HIS A 34 -3.00 9.94 18.22
N PHE A 35 -3.04 11.24 18.00
CA PHE A 35 -2.01 12.17 18.50
C PHE A 35 -2.00 12.31 20.03
N LYS A 36 -3.15 12.20 20.69
CA LYS A 36 -3.20 12.18 22.17
C LYS A 36 -2.49 10.96 22.75
N LEU A 37 -2.45 9.84 22.03
CA LEU A 37 -1.69 8.65 22.43
C LEU A 37 -0.18 8.84 22.26
N GLY A 38 0.27 9.96 21.69
CA GLY A 38 1.68 10.31 21.56
C GLY A 38 2.28 10.02 20.18
N TYR A 39 1.48 9.53 19.23
CA TYR A 39 1.94 9.36 17.85
C TYR A 39 2.30 10.70 17.21
N LYS A 40 3.31 10.69 16.37
CA LYS A 40 3.75 11.86 15.59
C LYS A 40 3.98 11.42 14.17
N VAL A 41 3.37 12.13 13.23
CA VAL A 41 3.67 11.97 11.81
C VAL A 41 5.10 12.45 11.57
N ILE A 42 5.93 11.63 10.99
CA ILE A 42 7.32 11.97 10.65
C ILE A 42 7.55 12.06 9.15
N GLU A 43 6.79 11.33 8.34
CA GLU A 43 6.87 11.36 6.88
C GLU A 43 5.50 11.18 6.24
N GLN A 44 5.27 11.81 5.08
CA GLN A 44 4.03 11.70 4.28
C GLN A 44 4.38 11.73 2.80
N GLU A 45 3.88 10.76 2.04
CA GLU A 45 4.07 10.64 0.58
C GLU A 45 5.55 10.71 0.15
N GLU A 46 6.44 10.16 0.98
CA GLU A 46 7.87 10.18 0.71
C GLU A 46 8.31 8.97 -0.13
N GLU A 47 9.20 9.25 -1.09
CA GLU A 47 9.80 8.23 -1.94
C GLU A 47 11.02 7.60 -1.25
N HIS A 48 11.00 6.29 -1.12
CA HIS A 48 12.08 5.51 -0.52
C HIS A 48 12.77 4.61 -1.54
N HIS A 49 14.08 4.44 -1.34
CA HIS A 49 14.92 3.53 -2.13
C HIS A 49 15.75 2.66 -1.19
N LYS A 50 15.77 1.37 -1.40
CA LYS A 50 16.57 0.44 -0.60
C LYS A 50 17.08 -0.73 -1.43
N ALA A 51 18.28 -1.18 -1.15
CA ALA A 51 18.80 -2.43 -1.70
C ALA A 51 18.44 -3.58 -0.74
N LEU A 52 17.79 -4.61 -1.25
CA LEU A 52 17.48 -5.84 -0.54
C LEU A 52 18.35 -6.96 -1.11
N ASN A 53 19.12 -7.62 -0.25
CA ASN A 53 19.94 -8.75 -0.65
C ASN A 53 19.18 -10.05 -0.39
N ILE A 54 19.02 -10.86 -1.44
CA ILE A 54 18.39 -12.18 -1.38
C ILE A 54 19.38 -13.15 -2.03
N GLN A 55 19.90 -14.08 -1.27
CA GLN A 55 20.98 -14.99 -1.71
C GLN A 55 22.16 -14.18 -2.31
N ASN A 56 22.48 -14.43 -3.57
CA ASN A 56 23.56 -13.76 -4.31
C ASN A 56 23.07 -12.56 -5.15
N HIS A 57 21.80 -12.18 -5.02
CA HIS A 57 21.20 -11.11 -5.80
C HIS A 57 20.92 -9.88 -4.96
N THR A 58 21.15 -8.70 -5.54
CA THR A 58 20.76 -7.43 -4.97
C THR A 58 19.57 -6.87 -5.74
N ILE A 59 18.41 -6.77 -5.09
CA ILE A 59 17.18 -6.20 -5.64
C ILE A 59 17.08 -4.75 -5.19
N ARG A 60 16.82 -3.84 -6.12
CA ARG A 60 16.54 -2.44 -5.80
C ARG A 60 15.04 -2.25 -5.59
N LEU A 61 14.67 -1.93 -4.36
CA LEU A 61 13.32 -1.55 -4.01
C LEU A 61 13.14 -0.05 -4.19
N LYS A 62 11.99 0.34 -4.70
CA LYS A 62 11.57 1.73 -4.82
C LYS A 62 10.06 1.81 -4.59
N GLY A 63 9.60 2.79 -3.81
CA GLY A 63 8.18 2.99 -3.56
C GLY A 63 7.93 4.29 -2.82
N ILE A 64 6.67 4.72 -2.83
CA ILE A 64 6.17 5.85 -2.05
C ILE A 64 5.37 5.26 -0.90
N ILE A 65 5.64 5.73 0.31
CA ILE A 65 4.90 5.36 1.52
C ILE A 65 3.95 6.51 1.86
N ASP A 66 2.67 6.20 2.03
CA ASP A 66 1.66 7.23 2.25
C ASP A 66 1.91 8.01 3.55
N ARG A 67 2.22 7.29 4.64
CA ARG A 67 2.48 7.91 5.94
C ARG A 67 3.32 7.04 6.84
N ILE A 68 4.24 7.65 7.56
CA ILE A 68 5.01 7.05 8.64
C ILE A 68 4.80 7.85 9.92
N ASP A 69 4.36 7.17 10.97
CA ASP A 69 4.24 7.71 12.30
C ASP A 69 5.32 7.14 13.21
N LYS A 70 5.63 7.90 14.26
CA LYS A 70 6.52 7.48 15.32
C LYS A 70 5.80 7.56 16.67
N LEU A 71 5.94 6.49 17.48
CA LEU A 71 5.58 6.48 18.90
C LEU A 71 6.78 5.95 19.67
N GLU A 72 7.35 6.79 20.54
CA GLU A 72 8.61 6.50 21.22
C GLU A 72 9.73 6.15 20.21
N ASP A 73 10.27 4.93 20.24
CA ASP A 73 11.30 4.44 19.32
C ASP A 73 10.75 3.53 18.22
N LYS A 74 9.43 3.36 18.12
CA LYS A 74 8.78 2.53 17.11
C LYS A 74 8.26 3.34 15.94
N HIS A 75 8.40 2.79 14.75
CA HIS A 75 7.82 3.33 13.52
C HIS A 75 6.56 2.55 13.13
N PHE A 76 5.59 3.27 12.59
CA PHE A 76 4.29 2.77 12.15
C PHE A 76 4.07 3.22 10.71
N ILE A 77 4.06 2.28 9.78
CA ILE A 77 3.78 2.55 8.37
C ILE A 77 2.27 2.40 8.17
N ILE A 78 1.64 3.44 7.66
CA ILE A 78 0.20 3.51 7.41
C ILE A 78 -0.03 3.69 5.93
N ASP A 79 -0.85 2.82 5.34
CA ASP A 79 -1.29 2.89 3.95
C ASP A 79 -2.79 3.12 3.90
N TYR A 80 -3.21 4.18 3.19
CA TYR A 80 -4.60 4.57 3.07
C TYR A 80 -5.31 3.82 1.95
N LYS A 81 -6.49 3.29 2.22
CA LYS A 81 -7.32 2.57 1.25
C LYS A 81 -8.68 3.22 1.09
N SER A 82 -8.97 3.70 -0.11
CA SER A 82 -10.31 4.21 -0.50
C SER A 82 -11.22 3.12 -1.09
N GLY A 83 -10.65 1.95 -1.42
CA GLY A 83 -11.35 0.78 -1.92
C GLY A 83 -11.38 -0.36 -0.91
N LYS A 84 -11.60 -1.58 -1.40
CA LYS A 84 -11.51 -2.78 -0.57
C LYS A 84 -10.08 -2.98 -0.09
N VAL A 85 -9.90 -3.13 1.23
CA VAL A 85 -8.60 -3.47 1.80
C VAL A 85 -8.17 -4.85 1.27
N PRO A 86 -6.98 -4.97 0.67
CA PRO A 86 -6.57 -6.20 0.02
C PRO A 86 -6.17 -7.26 1.05
N SER A 87 -6.85 -8.39 1.08
CA SER A 87 -6.41 -9.57 1.84
C SER A 87 -5.25 -10.25 1.11
N LYS A 88 -4.24 -10.68 1.85
CA LYS A 88 -3.06 -11.40 1.33
C LYS A 88 -2.15 -10.56 0.40
N SER A 89 -2.18 -9.24 0.49
CA SER A 89 -1.26 -8.35 -0.22
C SER A 89 0.15 -8.40 0.37
N PHE A 90 1.16 -8.30 -0.47
CA PHE A 90 2.54 -8.08 -0.07
C PHE A 90 2.88 -6.60 0.21
N GLN A 91 1.96 -5.67 0.01
CA GLN A 91 2.24 -4.24 0.06
C GLN A 91 2.85 -3.81 1.39
N LEU A 92 2.26 -4.19 2.52
CA LEU A 92 2.79 -3.85 3.84
C LEU A 92 4.14 -4.53 4.11
N ALA A 93 4.32 -5.78 3.67
CA ALA A 93 5.62 -6.47 3.75
C ALA A 93 6.69 -5.76 2.90
N PHE A 94 6.31 -5.29 1.71
CA PHE A 94 7.17 -4.51 0.84
C PHE A 94 7.61 -3.19 1.50
N TYR A 95 6.69 -2.47 2.15
CA TYR A 95 7.01 -1.24 2.87
C TYR A 95 7.94 -1.48 4.06
N LYS A 96 7.77 -2.59 4.79
CA LYS A 96 8.73 -3.01 5.82
C LYS A 96 10.11 -3.27 5.23
N ALA A 97 10.19 -4.00 4.11
CA ALA A 97 11.45 -4.24 3.43
C ALA A 97 12.10 -2.94 2.95
N LEU A 98 11.29 -2.00 2.48
CA LEU A 98 11.73 -0.73 1.90
C LEU A 98 12.22 0.26 2.96
N TYR A 99 11.53 0.39 4.07
CA TYR A 99 11.80 1.37 5.12
C TYR A 99 12.54 0.75 6.31
N ASP A 100 11.81 0.04 7.17
CA ASP A 100 12.31 -0.60 8.39
C ASP A 100 11.60 -1.92 8.63
N GLU A 101 12.36 -3.02 8.67
CA GLU A 101 11.84 -4.37 8.89
C GLU A 101 11.16 -4.54 10.27
N ASN A 102 11.50 -3.69 11.24
CA ASN A 102 10.91 -3.69 12.59
C ASN A 102 9.67 -2.79 12.69
N ALA A 103 9.36 -1.98 11.68
CA ALA A 103 8.19 -1.12 11.69
C ALA A 103 6.90 -1.94 11.84
N GLU A 104 5.94 -1.42 12.57
CA GLU A 104 4.57 -1.92 12.53
C GLU A 104 3.86 -1.37 11.29
N THR A 105 2.97 -2.16 10.69
CA THR A 105 2.28 -1.76 9.45
C THR A 105 0.79 -1.95 9.57
N LYS A 106 0.00 -0.98 9.08
CA LYS A 106 -1.46 -1.02 9.13
C LYS A 106 -2.07 -0.42 7.86
N PHE A 107 -3.20 -0.94 7.45
CA PHE A 107 -4.09 -0.25 6.53
C PHE A 107 -5.02 0.68 7.30
N TYR A 108 -5.31 1.85 6.72
CA TYR A 108 -6.37 2.73 7.16
C TYR A 108 -7.47 2.78 6.10
N ASP A 109 -8.65 2.26 6.44
CA ASP A 109 -9.80 2.27 5.54
C ASP A 109 -10.50 3.63 5.56
N LEU A 110 -10.39 4.38 4.47
CA LEU A 110 -11.02 5.70 4.30
C LEU A 110 -12.56 5.62 4.13
N ASN A 111 -13.12 4.42 3.88
CA ASN A 111 -14.57 4.27 3.85
C ASN A 111 -15.15 4.10 5.25
N GLN A 112 -14.45 3.35 6.09
CA GLN A 112 -14.86 3.08 7.48
C GLN A 112 -14.21 4.02 8.49
N MET A 113 -13.27 4.85 8.06
CA MET A 113 -12.48 5.78 8.89
C MET A 113 -11.83 5.10 10.10
N GLN A 114 -11.19 3.95 9.87
CA GLN A 114 -10.55 3.20 10.95
C GLN A 114 -9.35 2.39 10.45
N PHE A 115 -8.46 2.05 11.39
CA PHE A 115 -7.42 1.07 11.14
C PHE A 115 -8.03 -0.31 10.97
N VAL A 116 -7.50 -1.07 10.01
CA VAL A 116 -7.95 -2.43 9.72
C VAL A 116 -6.82 -3.40 10.02
N GLU A 117 -7.10 -4.38 10.87
CA GLU A 117 -6.22 -5.53 11.10
C GLU A 117 -6.52 -6.59 10.03
N GLU A 118 -5.77 -6.57 8.96
CA GLU A 118 -5.87 -7.61 7.95
C GLU A 118 -4.70 -8.59 8.05
N LYS A 119 -4.94 -9.82 7.58
CA LYS A 119 -3.91 -10.84 7.40
C LYS A 119 -3.07 -10.50 6.16
N ALA A 120 -2.28 -9.44 6.26
CA ALA A 120 -1.28 -9.14 5.25
C ALA A 120 -0.22 -10.27 5.22
N LYS A 121 0.37 -10.46 4.07
CA LYS A 121 1.54 -11.32 3.91
C LYS A 121 2.71 -10.82 4.76
N SER A 122 3.48 -11.73 5.33
CA SER A 122 4.65 -11.39 6.13
C SER A 122 5.85 -10.97 5.26
N LEU A 123 6.83 -10.34 5.89
CA LEU A 123 8.10 -10.03 5.24
C LEU A 123 8.86 -11.30 4.81
N ASP A 124 8.77 -12.36 5.61
CA ASP A 124 9.43 -13.64 5.27
C ASP A 124 8.76 -14.29 4.06
N GLU A 125 7.43 -14.26 3.97
CA GLU A 125 6.70 -14.72 2.78
C GLU A 125 7.08 -13.90 1.53
N LEU A 126 7.30 -12.58 1.67
CA LEU A 126 7.77 -11.75 0.57
C LEU A 126 9.19 -12.15 0.14
N LYS A 127 10.10 -12.32 1.10
CA LYS A 127 11.49 -12.72 0.81
C LYS A 127 11.56 -14.09 0.14
N GLU A 128 10.73 -15.05 0.57
CA GLU A 128 10.67 -16.38 -0.05
C GLU A 128 10.10 -16.30 -1.47
N CYS A 129 9.00 -15.55 -1.67
CA CYS A 129 8.44 -15.34 -3.01
C CYS A 129 9.46 -14.70 -3.98
N LEU A 130 10.24 -13.71 -3.51
CA LEU A 130 11.28 -13.08 -4.31
C LEU A 130 12.43 -14.04 -4.61
N LYS A 131 12.79 -14.91 -3.69
CA LYS A 131 13.78 -15.96 -3.88
C LYS A 131 13.33 -16.94 -4.97
N ASP A 132 12.09 -17.45 -4.87
CA ASP A 132 11.52 -18.35 -5.87
C ASP A 132 11.52 -17.72 -7.27
N LEU A 133 11.16 -16.43 -7.38
CA LEU A 133 11.18 -15.69 -8.64
C LEU A 133 12.60 -15.54 -9.21
N LEU A 134 13.62 -15.38 -8.37
CA LEU A 134 15.01 -15.28 -8.81
C LEU A 134 15.55 -16.63 -9.29
N GLU A 135 15.23 -17.71 -8.57
CA GLU A 135 15.61 -19.07 -8.97
C GLU A 135 14.95 -19.47 -10.29
N GLN A 136 13.65 -19.14 -10.46
CA GLN A 136 12.94 -19.38 -11.71
C GLN A 136 13.49 -18.58 -12.88
N ARG A 137 14.04 -17.37 -12.66
CA ARG A 137 14.62 -16.54 -13.72
C ARG A 137 15.89 -17.16 -14.35
N GLU A 138 16.58 -18.04 -13.64
CA GLU A 138 17.74 -18.76 -14.16
C GLU A 138 17.34 -19.97 -15.04
N GLU A 139 16.06 -20.39 -14.96
CA GLU A 139 15.48 -21.41 -15.82
C GLU A 139 14.64 -20.73 -16.92
N GLU A 140 14.61 -21.29 -18.13
CA GLU A 140 13.67 -20.84 -19.17
C GLU A 140 12.23 -21.14 -18.71
N ILE A 141 11.47 -20.09 -18.35
CA ILE A 141 10.10 -20.23 -17.88
C ILE A 141 9.16 -20.13 -19.09
N GLU A 142 8.47 -21.22 -19.41
CA GLU A 142 7.23 -21.14 -20.17
C GLU A 142 6.13 -20.56 -19.27
N PHE A 143 5.68 -19.33 -19.57
CA PHE A 143 4.53 -18.74 -18.92
C PHE A 143 3.26 -19.45 -19.38
N GLU A 144 2.77 -20.39 -18.60
CA GLU A 144 1.41 -20.89 -18.75
C GLU A 144 0.44 -19.78 -18.33
N ASN A 145 -0.36 -19.34 -19.31
CA ASN A 145 -1.43 -18.36 -19.07
C ASN A 145 -2.54 -19.05 -18.27
N ASP A 146 -2.49 -18.91 -16.96
CA ASP A 146 -3.57 -19.38 -16.10
C ASP A 146 -4.85 -18.60 -16.44
N LYS A 147 -5.92 -19.32 -16.66
CA LYS A 147 -7.19 -18.97 -17.31
C LYS A 147 -7.99 -17.81 -16.70
N ASP A 148 -7.35 -16.75 -16.26
CA ASP A 148 -8.05 -15.57 -15.81
C ASP A 148 -8.66 -14.82 -17.01
N GLU A 149 -9.98 -14.86 -17.11
CA GLU A 149 -10.76 -14.17 -18.17
C GLU A 149 -10.53 -12.66 -18.18
N TYR A 150 -10.01 -12.09 -17.09
CA TYR A 150 -9.72 -10.68 -16.94
C TYR A 150 -8.23 -10.41 -16.71
N CYS A 151 -7.45 -10.46 -17.79
CA CYS A 151 -6.08 -9.96 -17.79
C CYS A 151 -6.01 -8.65 -18.61
N PRO A 152 -5.71 -7.50 -17.99
CA PRO A 152 -5.56 -6.23 -18.72
C PRO A 152 -4.43 -6.28 -19.75
N TYR A 153 -3.53 -7.24 -19.66
CA TYR A 153 -2.41 -7.46 -20.56
C TYR A 153 -2.67 -8.55 -21.61
N LYS A 154 -3.91 -9.05 -21.73
CA LYS A 154 -4.30 -10.11 -22.69
C LYS A 154 -3.87 -9.80 -24.15
N ILE A 155 -3.73 -8.52 -24.49
CA ILE A 155 -3.25 -8.07 -25.80
C ILE A 155 -1.77 -8.40 -26.02
N ILE A 156 -0.97 -8.45 -24.97
CA ILE A 156 0.47 -8.73 -25.06
C ILE A 156 0.72 -10.22 -25.34
N TYR A 157 -0.11 -11.09 -24.76
CA TYR A 157 0.02 -12.56 -24.94
C TYR A 157 -0.56 -13.09 -26.25
N LYS A 158 -1.36 -12.31 -26.97
CA LYS A 158 -1.98 -12.72 -28.24
C LYS A 158 -1.24 -12.25 -29.49
N LYS A 159 -0.12 -11.60 -29.35
CA LYS A 159 0.71 -11.27 -30.52
C LYS A 159 1.57 -12.48 -30.90
N ASP A 160 1.06 -13.28 -31.81
CA ASP A 160 1.90 -13.97 -32.78
C ASP A 160 2.72 -12.91 -33.49
N PHE A 161 3.96 -12.74 -33.09
CA PHE A 161 4.93 -12.01 -33.89
C PHE A 161 5.22 -12.88 -35.12
N ARG A 162 4.49 -12.62 -36.22
CA ARG A 162 4.89 -13.02 -37.57
C ARG A 162 5.73 -11.92 -38.18
#